data_fe7bb710b85082d7e1ca5df66b4b1981
#
_entry.id   fe7bb710b85082d7e1ca5df66b4b1981
#
_cell.length_a   1.000
_cell.length_b   1.000
_cell.length_c   1.000
_cell.angle_alpha   90.00
_cell.angle_beta   90.00
_cell.angle_gamma   90.00
#
_symmetry.space_group_name_H-M   'P 1'
#
loop_
_entity.id
_entity.type
_entity.pdbx_description
1 polymer ?
#
loop_
_entity_poly.entity_id
_entity_poly.type
_entity_poly.pdbx_seq_one_letter_code
_entity_poly.pdbx_strand_id
1 'polypeptide(L)'
;MAARQHAFILAGTGSGCGKTTVTLGLLSLLKQRGMRVQPYKVGPDYLDTGWHTAVSGVASCNLDGFMLPEPVLNALFCERMQRADIAVIEGVMGLYDGFGADPGYCSTAAMAKQLGCPVILLVDGKAVSTSIAATVMGFQHFDPSLNIAGVIVNRVNSETHYQLLKGAIERYCGLPVLGYVPRVEGVALPERHLGLVTARESLVNQQPWRDFAHMLAQTLDIERLLTLSQLSSLPAGEWPPLPRSDAGAGLTLALADDEAFNFYYPDNLTLLERCGVNIVRFSPLHDSELPPCQMIWLGGGYPEIHAAALVANTPMLAQLQEAHRRGVAIYAECGGLMYLGSTLEDASGEIYPMANLIPGHSKMGKRLTRFGYCEARAMRQTLLAAPGETLRGHEFHYSDFTPESPAVLACRKVRDGITLQQWSGGWQVGNTFASYLHLHFAQRPMMLNHWLAAARSAL
;
A
#
# COMPACT_ATOMS: atom_id res chain seq x y z
N MET A 1 -17.36 -25.43 -17.38
CA MET A 1 -16.25 -25.56 -16.41
C MET A 1 -15.93 -24.15 -15.91
N ALA A 2 -15.95 -23.91 -14.60
CA ALA A 2 -15.47 -22.61 -14.08
C ALA A 2 -14.03 -22.41 -14.53
N ALA A 3 -13.69 -21.18 -14.98
CA ALA A 3 -12.33 -20.86 -15.36
C ALA A 3 -11.43 -21.11 -14.15
N ARG A 4 -10.32 -21.82 -14.36
CA ARG A 4 -9.35 -22.08 -13.30
C ARG A 4 -8.68 -20.76 -12.92
N GLN A 5 -8.78 -20.41 -11.65
CA GLN A 5 -8.16 -19.20 -11.13
C GLN A 5 -6.74 -19.51 -10.65
N HIS A 6 -5.84 -18.57 -10.88
CA HIS A 6 -4.45 -18.66 -10.50
C HIS A 6 -4.11 -17.57 -9.48
N ALA A 7 -3.26 -17.89 -8.52
CA ALA A 7 -2.64 -16.90 -7.65
C ALA A 7 -1.32 -17.44 -7.13
N PHE A 8 -0.35 -16.58 -6.92
CA PHE A 8 0.89 -16.89 -6.23
C PHE A 8 1.43 -15.67 -5.50
N ILE A 9 2.21 -15.93 -4.48
CA ILE A 9 2.95 -14.90 -3.75
C ILE A 9 4.42 -14.96 -4.16
N LEU A 10 4.95 -13.87 -4.70
CA LEU A 10 6.37 -13.70 -4.92
C LEU A 10 7.00 -13.19 -3.62
N ALA A 11 7.67 -14.06 -2.90
CA ALA A 11 8.33 -13.74 -1.64
C ALA A 11 9.85 -13.76 -1.78
N GLY A 12 10.54 -12.98 -0.97
CA GLY A 12 12.01 -12.96 -0.98
C GLY A 12 12.62 -13.47 0.31
N THR A 13 13.92 -13.75 0.29
CA THR A 13 14.69 -14.10 1.47
C THR A 13 14.99 -12.89 2.38
N GLY A 14 14.69 -11.67 1.91
CA GLY A 14 14.86 -10.43 2.65
C GLY A 14 14.48 -9.22 1.82
N SER A 15 14.66 -8.03 2.39
CA SER A 15 14.55 -6.78 1.65
C SER A 15 15.68 -6.65 0.63
N GLY A 16 15.42 -5.94 -0.49
CA GLY A 16 16.44 -5.67 -1.50
C GLY A 16 16.80 -6.87 -2.41
N CYS A 17 16.13 -8.04 -2.29
CA CYS A 17 16.38 -9.19 -3.18
C CYS A 17 15.78 -9.02 -4.60
N GLY A 18 15.06 -7.91 -4.88
CA GLY A 18 14.52 -7.56 -6.19
C GLY A 18 13.06 -7.95 -6.43
N LYS A 19 12.28 -8.19 -5.36
CA LYS A 19 10.84 -8.57 -5.47
C LYS A 19 10.06 -7.62 -6.36
N THR A 20 10.12 -6.32 -6.09
CA THR A 20 9.33 -5.33 -6.83
C THR A 20 9.67 -5.33 -8.31
N THR A 21 10.96 -5.33 -8.68
CA THR A 21 11.38 -5.40 -10.09
C THR A 21 10.84 -6.65 -10.79
N VAL A 22 11.00 -7.82 -10.15
CA VAL A 22 10.52 -9.09 -10.73
C VAL A 22 8.99 -9.14 -10.80
N THR A 23 8.30 -8.62 -9.79
CA THR A 23 6.83 -8.49 -9.80
C THR A 23 6.36 -7.64 -10.98
N LEU A 24 6.96 -6.47 -11.21
CA LEU A 24 6.61 -5.59 -12.33
C LEU A 24 6.84 -6.26 -13.68
N GLY A 25 7.96 -6.99 -13.82
CA GLY A 25 8.23 -7.79 -15.01
C GLY A 25 7.19 -8.89 -15.26
N LEU A 26 6.79 -9.61 -14.21
CA LEU A 26 5.75 -10.65 -14.30
C LEU A 26 4.38 -10.05 -14.61
N LEU A 27 4.01 -8.92 -13.99
CA LEU A 27 2.77 -8.20 -14.31
C LEU A 27 2.71 -7.79 -15.78
N SER A 28 3.81 -7.23 -16.31
CA SER A 28 3.92 -6.86 -17.72
C SER A 28 3.83 -8.09 -18.64
N LEU A 29 4.52 -9.19 -18.30
CA LEU A 29 4.53 -10.43 -19.07
C LEU A 29 3.16 -11.10 -19.15
N LEU A 30 2.50 -11.28 -18.01
CA LEU A 30 1.18 -11.92 -17.94
C LEU A 30 0.11 -11.10 -18.67
N LYS A 31 0.19 -9.76 -18.57
CA LYS A 31 -0.65 -8.84 -19.35
C LYS A 31 -0.41 -8.98 -20.86
N GLN A 32 0.85 -9.08 -21.32
CA GLN A 32 1.16 -9.30 -22.74
C GLN A 32 0.67 -10.66 -23.24
N ARG A 33 0.52 -11.64 -22.36
CA ARG A 33 -0.13 -12.94 -22.68
C ARG A 33 -1.65 -12.86 -22.72
N GLY A 34 -2.25 -11.69 -22.54
CA GLY A 34 -3.69 -11.46 -22.59
C GLY A 34 -4.44 -11.87 -21.32
N MET A 35 -3.74 -12.14 -20.21
CA MET A 35 -4.37 -12.46 -18.93
C MET A 35 -4.87 -11.20 -18.23
N ARG A 36 -6.01 -11.30 -17.56
CA ARG A 36 -6.51 -10.28 -16.63
C ARG A 36 -5.79 -10.47 -15.30
N VAL A 37 -4.80 -9.62 -15.07
CA VAL A 37 -3.91 -9.73 -13.90
C VAL A 37 -4.40 -8.81 -12.79
N GLN A 38 -4.56 -9.33 -11.57
CA GLN A 38 -4.81 -8.53 -10.37
C GLN A 38 -3.54 -8.46 -9.53
N PRO A 39 -2.90 -7.29 -9.43
CA PRO A 39 -1.75 -7.11 -8.55
C PRO A 39 -2.17 -6.86 -7.11
N TYR A 40 -1.35 -7.36 -6.17
CA TYR A 40 -1.47 -7.09 -4.75
C TYR A 40 -0.10 -6.88 -4.10
N LYS A 41 -0.11 -6.19 -2.97
CA LYS A 41 1.03 -6.06 -2.06
C LYS A 41 0.65 -6.52 -0.66
N VAL A 42 1.47 -7.36 -0.04
CA VAL A 42 1.33 -7.68 1.39
C VAL A 42 1.80 -6.47 2.21
N GLY A 43 0.97 -6.07 3.19
CA GLY A 43 1.25 -4.91 4.05
C GLY A 43 0.78 -3.57 3.47
N PRO A 44 1.13 -2.45 4.13
CA PRO A 44 0.48 -1.16 3.92
C PRO A 44 1.16 -0.25 2.88
N ASP A 45 2.10 -0.76 2.09
CA ASP A 45 2.93 0.02 1.17
C ASP A 45 2.14 0.66 0.03
N TYR A 46 2.33 1.97 -0.20
CA TYR A 46 1.71 2.73 -1.29
C TYR A 46 2.60 2.85 -2.54
N LEU A 47 3.92 2.77 -2.37
CA LEU A 47 4.86 3.01 -3.47
C LEU A 47 4.87 1.82 -4.43
N ASP A 48 5.04 0.61 -3.90
CA ASP A 48 5.01 -0.61 -4.71
C ASP A 48 3.67 -0.77 -5.42
N THR A 49 2.54 -0.53 -4.74
CA THR A 49 1.20 -0.59 -5.37
C THR A 49 0.99 0.45 -6.46
N GLY A 50 1.59 1.63 -6.31
CA GLY A 50 1.61 2.66 -7.36
C GLY A 50 2.30 2.16 -8.63
N TRP A 51 3.47 1.53 -8.49
CA TRP A 51 4.21 0.93 -9.60
C TRP A 51 3.47 -0.27 -10.22
N HIS A 52 2.90 -1.15 -9.39
CA HIS A 52 2.07 -2.27 -9.88
C HIS A 52 0.92 -1.76 -10.75
N THR A 53 0.23 -0.71 -10.27
CA THR A 53 -0.89 -0.09 -10.99
C THR A 53 -0.44 0.51 -12.31
N ALA A 54 0.68 1.25 -12.30
CA ALA A 54 1.21 1.89 -13.49
C ALA A 54 1.61 0.88 -14.58
N VAL A 55 2.22 -0.25 -14.23
CA VAL A 55 2.68 -1.27 -15.19
C VAL A 55 1.53 -2.16 -15.64
N SER A 56 0.70 -2.64 -14.72
CA SER A 56 -0.41 -3.55 -15.07
C SER A 56 -1.59 -2.83 -15.73
N GLY A 57 -1.83 -1.56 -15.37
CA GLY A 57 -3.04 -0.82 -15.70
C GLY A 57 -4.25 -1.20 -14.85
N VAL A 58 -4.05 -1.99 -13.79
CA VAL A 58 -5.08 -2.42 -12.84
C VAL A 58 -4.70 -1.94 -11.45
N ALA A 59 -5.64 -1.36 -10.71
CA ALA A 59 -5.39 -0.88 -9.36
C ALA A 59 -4.87 -2.01 -8.46
N SER A 60 -3.67 -1.84 -7.93
CA SER A 60 -3.06 -2.77 -6.99
C SER A 60 -3.59 -2.52 -5.59
N CYS A 61 -3.93 -3.59 -4.87
CA CYS A 61 -4.52 -3.52 -3.55
C CYS A 61 -3.58 -4.07 -2.48
N ASN A 62 -3.79 -3.61 -1.25
CA ASN A 62 -2.99 -4.03 -0.11
C ASN A 62 -3.70 -5.17 0.64
N LEU A 63 -2.94 -6.23 0.93
CA LEU A 63 -3.37 -7.33 1.79
C LEU A 63 -2.67 -7.15 3.14
N ASP A 64 -3.36 -6.51 4.07
CA ASP A 64 -2.78 -6.10 5.36
C ASP A 64 -3.50 -6.78 6.53
N GLY A 65 -2.81 -7.77 7.13
CA GLY A 65 -3.37 -8.57 8.24
C GLY A 65 -3.40 -7.85 9.60
N PHE A 66 -2.79 -6.66 9.74
CA PHE A 66 -2.94 -5.85 10.94
C PHE A 66 -4.20 -4.98 10.90
N MET A 67 -4.39 -4.29 9.79
CA MET A 67 -5.53 -3.38 9.64
C MET A 67 -6.84 -4.10 9.37
N LEU A 68 -6.78 -5.23 8.64
CA LEU A 68 -7.97 -5.96 8.19
C LEU A 68 -8.16 -7.26 8.96
N PRO A 69 -9.37 -7.52 9.49
CA PRO A 69 -9.74 -8.84 9.95
C PRO A 69 -9.66 -9.88 8.82
N GLU A 70 -9.26 -11.11 9.15
CA GLU A 70 -9.09 -12.19 8.17
C GLU A 70 -10.31 -12.40 7.23
N PRO A 71 -11.57 -12.48 7.72
CA PRO A 71 -12.72 -12.66 6.83
C PRO A 71 -12.90 -11.52 5.83
N VAL A 72 -12.59 -10.28 6.24
CA VAL A 72 -12.70 -9.08 5.40
C VAL A 72 -11.63 -9.08 4.31
N LEU A 73 -10.39 -9.40 4.69
CA LEU A 73 -9.28 -9.51 3.76
C LEU A 73 -9.56 -10.58 2.70
N ASN A 74 -10.06 -11.73 3.12
CA ASN A 74 -10.48 -12.82 2.21
C ASN A 74 -11.60 -12.37 1.28
N ALA A 75 -12.59 -11.61 1.78
CA ALA A 75 -13.68 -11.07 0.95
C ALA A 75 -13.17 -10.11 -0.13
N LEU A 76 -12.28 -9.18 0.24
CA LEU A 76 -11.62 -8.26 -0.70
C LEU A 76 -10.84 -9.02 -1.79
N PHE A 77 -10.06 -10.01 -1.40
CA PHE A 77 -9.33 -10.86 -2.33
C PHE A 77 -10.26 -11.59 -3.30
N CYS A 78 -11.26 -12.29 -2.77
CA CYS A 78 -12.22 -13.08 -3.57
C CYS A 78 -12.99 -12.23 -4.56
N GLU A 79 -13.41 -11.03 -4.16
CA GLU A 79 -14.19 -10.16 -5.02
C GLU A 79 -13.41 -9.70 -6.26
N ARG A 80 -12.14 -9.33 -6.09
CA ARG A 80 -11.29 -8.93 -7.20
C ARG A 80 -10.90 -10.12 -8.08
N MET A 81 -10.72 -11.30 -7.48
CA MET A 81 -10.47 -12.54 -8.22
C MET A 81 -11.62 -12.94 -9.15
N GLN A 82 -12.85 -12.53 -8.89
CA GLN A 82 -13.97 -12.77 -9.82
C GLN A 82 -13.77 -12.11 -11.19
N ARG A 83 -12.92 -11.07 -11.27
CA ARG A 83 -12.65 -10.32 -12.50
C ARG A 83 -11.25 -10.59 -13.08
N ALA A 84 -10.46 -11.43 -12.42
CA ALA A 84 -9.08 -11.73 -12.79
C ALA A 84 -8.91 -13.20 -13.16
N ASP A 85 -7.94 -13.46 -14.04
CA ASP A 85 -7.49 -14.81 -14.37
C ASP A 85 -6.36 -15.25 -13.42
N ILE A 86 -5.56 -14.28 -12.98
CA ILE A 86 -4.42 -14.52 -12.08
C ILE A 86 -4.19 -13.35 -11.12
N ALA A 87 -3.91 -13.68 -9.85
CA ALA A 87 -3.37 -12.74 -8.86
C ALA A 87 -1.85 -12.89 -8.76
N VAL A 88 -1.15 -11.75 -8.83
CA VAL A 88 0.28 -11.65 -8.51
C VAL A 88 0.41 -10.85 -7.22
N ILE A 89 0.86 -11.50 -6.16
CA ILE A 89 0.95 -10.91 -4.82
C ILE A 89 2.42 -10.71 -4.49
N GLU A 90 2.85 -9.47 -4.34
CA GLU A 90 4.20 -9.16 -3.88
C GLU A 90 4.28 -9.22 -2.36
N GLY A 91 5.21 -10.01 -1.84
CA GLY A 91 5.50 -10.10 -0.41
C GLY A 91 6.21 -8.86 0.14
N VAL A 92 6.13 -8.67 1.45
CA VAL A 92 6.82 -7.61 2.18
C VAL A 92 8.08 -8.15 2.86
N MET A 93 9.17 -7.38 2.89
CA MET A 93 10.44 -7.75 3.55
C MET A 93 10.90 -9.18 3.17
N GLY A 94 11.34 -10.00 4.10
CA GLY A 94 11.56 -11.44 3.92
C GLY A 94 10.27 -12.23 4.15
N LEU A 95 10.23 -13.47 3.62
CA LEU A 95 9.06 -14.35 3.65
C LEU A 95 8.43 -14.49 5.05
N TYR A 96 9.25 -14.58 6.08
CA TYR A 96 8.85 -14.80 7.47
C TYR A 96 8.87 -13.53 8.33
N ASP A 97 9.25 -12.37 7.76
CA ASP A 97 9.26 -11.11 8.47
C ASP A 97 7.83 -10.57 8.61
N GLY A 98 7.40 -10.36 9.85
CA GLY A 98 6.07 -9.89 10.19
C GLY A 98 6.08 -8.79 11.25
N PHE A 99 4.97 -8.64 11.95
CA PHE A 99 4.84 -7.68 13.06
C PHE A 99 5.21 -8.35 14.38
N GLY A 100 6.51 -8.34 14.72
CA GLY A 100 7.06 -9.01 15.90
C GLY A 100 7.93 -10.20 15.52
N ALA A 101 8.15 -11.11 16.46
CA ALA A 101 8.96 -12.31 16.27
C ALA A 101 8.15 -13.51 15.75
N ASP A 102 6.82 -13.42 15.75
CA ASP A 102 5.93 -14.47 15.27
C ASP A 102 5.78 -14.40 13.75
N PRO A 103 6.30 -15.37 12.97
CA PRO A 103 6.12 -15.41 11.53
C PRO A 103 4.68 -15.72 11.12
N GLY A 104 3.82 -16.14 12.04
CA GLY A 104 2.39 -16.37 11.82
C GLY A 104 1.54 -15.09 11.82
N TYR A 105 2.13 -13.91 12.10
CA TYR A 105 1.37 -12.67 12.20
C TYR A 105 1.92 -11.56 11.29
N CYS A 106 1.09 -11.08 10.36
CA CYS A 106 1.39 -9.99 9.42
C CYS A 106 2.62 -10.22 8.54
N SER A 107 3.07 -11.48 8.37
CA SER A 107 4.13 -11.85 7.44
C SER A 107 3.56 -12.25 6.08
N THR A 108 4.46 -12.30 5.08
CA THR A 108 4.13 -12.86 3.77
C THR A 108 3.74 -14.35 3.88
N ALA A 109 4.37 -15.12 4.77
CA ALA A 109 4.05 -16.51 5.03
C ALA A 109 2.65 -16.69 5.63
N ALA A 110 2.29 -15.85 6.61
CA ALA A 110 0.94 -15.84 7.18
C ALA A 110 -0.12 -15.57 6.11
N MET A 111 0.13 -14.58 5.23
CA MET A 111 -0.78 -14.24 4.12
C MET A 111 -0.91 -15.41 3.13
N ALA A 112 0.18 -16.08 2.80
CA ALA A 112 0.16 -17.23 1.89
C ALA A 112 -0.70 -18.38 2.44
N LYS A 113 -0.59 -18.67 3.73
CA LYS A 113 -1.39 -19.70 4.40
C LYS A 113 -2.85 -19.31 4.47
N GLN A 114 -3.16 -18.06 4.83
CA GLN A 114 -4.52 -17.52 4.92
C GLN A 114 -5.26 -17.61 3.58
N LEU A 115 -4.60 -17.23 2.49
CA LEU A 115 -5.19 -17.22 1.15
C LEU A 115 -5.11 -18.57 0.44
N GLY A 116 -4.37 -19.55 0.97
CA GLY A 116 -4.09 -20.83 0.31
C GLY A 116 -3.25 -20.66 -0.97
N CYS A 117 -2.48 -19.58 -1.07
CA CYS A 117 -1.66 -19.27 -2.23
C CYS A 117 -0.28 -19.93 -2.13
N PRO A 118 0.21 -20.59 -3.19
CA PRO A 118 1.58 -21.06 -3.25
C PRO A 118 2.56 -19.89 -3.24
N VAL A 119 3.72 -20.10 -2.63
CA VAL A 119 4.83 -19.15 -2.60
C VAL A 119 5.83 -19.51 -3.68
N ILE A 120 6.23 -18.54 -4.49
CA ILE A 120 7.38 -18.58 -5.35
C ILE A 120 8.50 -17.79 -4.66
N LEU A 121 9.53 -18.51 -4.22
CA LEU A 121 10.62 -17.93 -3.46
C LEU A 121 11.65 -17.30 -4.41
N LEU A 122 11.84 -16.00 -4.30
CA LEU A 122 12.89 -15.26 -5.02
C LEU A 122 14.17 -15.25 -4.17
N VAL A 123 15.24 -15.81 -4.70
CA VAL A 123 16.55 -15.87 -4.03
C VAL A 123 17.60 -15.11 -4.82
N ASP A 124 18.53 -14.47 -4.11
CA ASP A 124 19.64 -13.73 -4.74
C ASP A 124 20.77 -14.70 -5.13
N GLY A 125 21.04 -14.82 -6.43
CA GLY A 125 22.10 -15.64 -6.98
C GLY A 125 23.46 -14.94 -7.04
N LYS A 126 23.56 -13.67 -6.59
CA LYS A 126 24.81 -12.91 -6.64
C LYS A 126 25.86 -13.51 -5.71
N ALA A 127 27.03 -13.80 -6.27
CA ALA A 127 28.22 -14.25 -5.52
C ALA A 127 27.98 -15.49 -4.64
N VAL A 128 27.11 -16.41 -5.07
CA VAL A 128 26.80 -17.66 -4.38
C VAL A 128 26.91 -18.85 -5.36
N SER A 129 27.16 -20.02 -4.84
CA SER A 129 27.18 -21.30 -5.53
C SER A 129 26.23 -22.27 -4.81
N THR A 130 26.67 -23.49 -4.55
CA THR A 130 25.87 -24.55 -3.88
C THR A 130 25.22 -24.10 -2.56
N SER A 131 25.81 -23.13 -1.84
CA SER A 131 25.25 -22.58 -0.59
C SER A 131 23.88 -21.97 -0.74
N ILE A 132 23.43 -21.61 -1.96
CA ILE A 132 22.06 -21.14 -2.21
C ILE A 132 21.03 -22.20 -1.80
N ALA A 133 21.37 -23.50 -1.97
CA ALA A 133 20.50 -24.60 -1.57
C ALA A 133 20.29 -24.65 -0.04
N ALA A 134 21.33 -24.33 0.75
CA ALA A 134 21.20 -24.22 2.20
C ALA A 134 20.24 -23.10 2.61
N THR A 135 20.29 -21.96 1.92
CA THR A 135 19.34 -20.85 2.14
C THR A 135 17.91 -21.30 1.83
N VAL A 136 17.67 -21.89 0.64
CA VAL A 136 16.32 -22.35 0.24
C VAL A 136 15.81 -23.42 1.20
N MET A 137 16.67 -24.37 1.59
CA MET A 137 16.34 -25.43 2.55
C MET A 137 15.93 -24.83 3.91
N GLY A 138 16.64 -23.82 4.39
CA GLY A 138 16.29 -23.10 5.62
C GLY A 138 14.88 -22.51 5.55
N PHE A 139 14.55 -21.83 4.47
CA PHE A 139 13.21 -21.28 4.26
C PHE A 139 12.14 -22.38 4.16
N GLN A 140 12.43 -23.49 3.48
CA GLN A 140 11.49 -24.60 3.31
C GLN A 140 11.18 -25.33 4.63
N HIS A 141 12.19 -25.50 5.48
CA HIS A 141 12.05 -26.24 6.74
C HIS A 141 11.68 -25.39 7.93
N PHE A 142 11.79 -24.07 7.83
CA PHE A 142 11.41 -23.15 8.91
C PHE A 142 9.92 -23.23 9.25
N ASP A 143 9.07 -23.35 8.24
CA ASP A 143 7.64 -23.63 8.39
C ASP A 143 7.19 -24.69 7.38
N PRO A 144 7.16 -25.98 7.76
CA PRO A 144 6.76 -27.08 6.88
C PRO A 144 5.29 -27.03 6.43
N SER A 145 4.46 -26.22 7.07
CA SER A 145 3.05 -26.03 6.67
C SER A 145 2.89 -25.06 5.51
N LEU A 146 3.94 -24.28 5.17
CA LEU A 146 3.91 -23.33 4.07
C LEU A 146 4.24 -24.00 2.75
N ASN A 147 3.40 -23.79 1.74
CA ASN A 147 3.63 -24.31 0.40
C ASN A 147 4.59 -23.41 -0.40
N ILE A 148 5.91 -23.64 -0.29
CA ILE A 148 6.90 -23.07 -1.22
C ILE A 148 6.90 -23.96 -2.46
N ALA A 149 6.23 -23.51 -3.53
CA ALA A 149 5.97 -24.32 -4.73
C ALA A 149 7.09 -24.28 -5.77
N GLY A 150 7.96 -23.25 -5.72
CA GLY A 150 9.06 -23.11 -6.66
C GLY A 150 9.99 -21.97 -6.30
N VAL A 151 11.09 -21.88 -7.02
CA VAL A 151 12.16 -20.90 -6.78
C VAL A 151 12.46 -20.16 -8.09
N ILE A 152 12.65 -18.85 -8.00
CA ILE A 152 13.25 -18.01 -9.06
C ILE A 152 14.58 -17.48 -8.52
N VAL A 153 15.64 -17.59 -9.33
CA VAL A 153 16.98 -17.10 -8.95
C VAL A 153 17.22 -15.74 -9.60
N ASN A 154 17.39 -14.71 -8.80
CA ASN A 154 17.63 -13.34 -9.27
C ASN A 154 19.15 -13.04 -9.37
N ARG A 155 19.52 -12.05 -10.19
CA ARG A 155 20.89 -11.52 -10.33
C ARG A 155 21.93 -12.58 -10.74
N VAL A 156 21.53 -13.47 -11.62
CA VAL A 156 22.42 -14.50 -12.18
C VAL A 156 23.34 -13.87 -13.23
N ASN A 157 24.61 -14.27 -13.23
CA ASN A 157 25.62 -13.68 -14.10
C ASN A 157 25.76 -14.39 -15.47
N SER A 158 25.44 -15.71 -15.56
CA SER A 158 25.55 -16.50 -16.79
C SER A 158 24.69 -17.74 -16.72
N GLU A 159 24.43 -18.35 -17.89
CA GLU A 159 23.71 -19.62 -17.99
C GLU A 159 24.43 -20.75 -17.22
N THR A 160 25.74 -20.83 -17.31
CA THR A 160 26.54 -21.83 -16.57
C THR A 160 26.36 -21.67 -15.07
N HIS A 161 26.35 -20.43 -14.56
CA HIS A 161 26.09 -20.14 -13.17
C HIS A 161 24.66 -20.53 -12.77
N TYR A 162 23.68 -20.21 -13.64
CA TYR A 162 22.29 -20.62 -13.41
C TYR A 162 22.15 -22.14 -13.27
N GLN A 163 22.74 -22.91 -14.18
CA GLN A 163 22.65 -24.37 -14.15
C GLN A 163 23.26 -24.98 -12.87
N LEU A 164 24.34 -24.38 -12.37
CA LEU A 164 24.94 -24.78 -11.09
C LEU A 164 23.97 -24.51 -9.92
N LEU A 165 23.39 -23.32 -9.85
CA LEU A 165 22.44 -22.93 -8.79
C LEU A 165 21.18 -23.79 -8.85
N LYS A 166 20.62 -23.98 -10.05
CA LYS A 166 19.46 -24.83 -10.28
C LYS A 166 19.72 -26.26 -9.83
N GLY A 167 20.83 -26.86 -10.28
CA GLY A 167 21.19 -28.21 -9.92
C GLY A 167 21.35 -28.40 -8.40
N ALA A 168 21.89 -27.41 -7.70
CA ALA A 168 22.01 -27.44 -6.24
C ALA A 168 20.64 -27.38 -5.57
N ILE A 169 19.76 -26.45 -5.95
CA ILE A 169 18.44 -26.29 -5.34
C ILE A 169 17.57 -27.52 -5.61
N GLU A 170 17.48 -27.99 -6.85
CA GLU A 170 16.64 -29.14 -7.21
C GLU A 170 17.13 -30.44 -6.53
N ARG A 171 18.45 -30.62 -6.43
CA ARG A 171 19.03 -31.81 -5.80
C ARG A 171 18.82 -31.87 -4.29
N TYR A 172 19.03 -30.76 -3.59
CA TYR A 172 19.06 -30.77 -2.12
C TYR A 172 17.73 -30.35 -1.49
N CYS A 173 16.90 -29.54 -2.18
CA CYS A 173 15.62 -29.08 -1.66
C CYS A 173 14.42 -29.79 -2.32
N GLY A 174 14.61 -30.44 -3.47
CA GLY A 174 13.49 -31.06 -4.21
C GLY A 174 12.49 -30.04 -4.80
N LEU A 175 12.80 -28.76 -4.74
CA LEU A 175 11.94 -27.69 -5.25
C LEU A 175 12.28 -27.36 -6.72
N PRO A 176 11.29 -27.18 -7.59
CA PRO A 176 11.54 -26.78 -8.97
C PRO A 176 12.11 -25.35 -9.03
N VAL A 177 13.17 -25.18 -9.80
CA VAL A 177 13.65 -23.85 -10.17
C VAL A 177 13.00 -23.43 -11.47
N LEU A 178 12.16 -22.39 -11.38
CA LEU A 178 11.33 -21.89 -12.50
C LEU A 178 12.13 -21.05 -13.50
N GLY A 179 13.37 -20.75 -13.20
CA GLY A 179 14.23 -19.97 -14.07
C GLY A 179 15.04 -18.92 -13.28
N TYR A 180 15.57 -17.98 -14.04
CA TYR A 180 16.42 -16.94 -13.46
C TYR A 180 16.15 -15.57 -14.07
N VAL A 181 16.54 -14.55 -13.32
CA VAL A 181 16.54 -13.16 -13.77
C VAL A 181 18.00 -12.70 -13.84
N PRO A 182 18.50 -12.36 -15.03
CA PRO A 182 19.83 -11.81 -15.16
C PRO A 182 19.90 -10.39 -14.59
N ARG A 183 21.08 -9.83 -14.48
CA ARG A 183 21.23 -8.41 -14.18
C ARG A 183 20.74 -7.60 -15.39
N VAL A 184 19.81 -6.71 -15.17
CA VAL A 184 19.24 -5.86 -16.21
C VAL A 184 19.50 -4.41 -15.86
N GLU A 185 20.13 -3.69 -16.79
CA GLU A 185 20.25 -2.24 -16.77
C GLU A 185 18.97 -1.64 -17.37
N GLY A 186 18.47 -0.53 -16.80
CA GLY A 186 17.30 0.19 -17.34
C GLY A 186 15.94 -0.11 -16.70
N VAL A 187 15.84 -1.13 -15.83
CA VAL A 187 14.64 -1.38 -14.99
C VAL A 187 14.87 -1.07 -13.52
N ALA A 188 15.92 -0.29 -13.22
CA ALA A 188 16.17 0.19 -11.88
C ALA A 188 15.08 1.19 -11.47
N LEU A 189 14.41 0.92 -10.36
CA LEU A 189 13.46 1.84 -9.78
C LEU A 189 14.22 2.95 -9.07
N PRO A 190 13.92 4.24 -9.35
CA PRO A 190 14.58 5.33 -8.65
C PRO A 190 14.18 5.33 -7.16
N GLU A 191 15.18 5.43 -6.29
CA GLU A 191 15.00 5.42 -4.83
C GLU A 191 15.11 6.82 -4.24
N ARG A 192 14.41 7.07 -3.15
CA ARG A 192 14.48 8.25 -2.27
C ARG A 192 14.71 7.83 -0.82
N HIS A 193 14.83 8.82 0.07
CA HIS A 193 14.98 8.59 1.50
C HIS A 193 13.86 7.76 2.14
N LEU A 194 12.66 7.78 1.55
CA LEU A 194 11.45 7.09 2.04
C LEU A 194 11.07 5.86 1.21
N GLY A 195 11.95 5.38 0.34
CA GLY A 195 11.67 4.27 -0.57
C GLY A 195 11.75 4.67 -2.03
N LEU A 196 10.92 4.09 -2.88
CA LEU A 196 10.89 4.40 -4.31
C LEU A 196 10.33 5.81 -4.58
N VAL A 197 10.78 6.44 -5.66
CA VAL A 197 10.08 7.59 -6.24
C VAL A 197 8.70 7.11 -6.69
N THR A 198 7.68 7.95 -6.54
CA THR A 198 6.32 7.54 -6.95
C THR A 198 6.27 7.26 -8.46
N ALA A 199 5.46 6.30 -8.85
CA ALA A 199 5.26 5.97 -10.26
C ALA A 199 4.75 7.19 -11.06
N ARG A 200 3.96 8.05 -10.40
CA ARG A 200 3.38 9.27 -10.98
C ARG A 200 4.44 10.29 -11.35
N GLU A 201 5.40 10.55 -10.46
CA GLU A 201 6.51 11.45 -10.73
C GLU A 201 7.48 10.91 -11.80
N SER A 202 7.61 9.59 -11.89
CA SER A 202 8.53 8.94 -12.82
C SER A 202 8.03 8.90 -14.27
N LEU A 203 6.80 9.39 -14.57
CA LEU A 203 6.19 9.32 -15.90
C LEU A 203 6.45 7.96 -16.55
N VAL A 204 5.89 6.89 -15.99
CA VAL A 204 6.25 5.49 -16.27
C VAL A 204 6.28 5.20 -17.76
N ASN A 205 7.50 5.12 -18.32
CA ASN A 205 7.70 4.59 -19.65
C ASN A 205 7.46 3.08 -19.62
N GLN A 206 6.49 2.60 -20.39
CA GLN A 206 6.12 1.19 -20.47
C GLN A 206 7.14 0.33 -21.24
N GLN A 207 7.97 0.93 -22.08
CA GLN A 207 8.86 0.17 -22.96
C GLN A 207 9.90 -0.66 -22.20
N PRO A 208 10.63 -0.14 -21.21
CA PRO A 208 11.57 -0.95 -20.44
C PRO A 208 10.90 -2.17 -19.75
N TRP A 209 9.67 -2.02 -19.29
CA TRP A 209 8.91 -3.11 -18.68
C TRP A 209 8.46 -4.16 -19.70
N ARG A 210 8.17 -3.76 -20.94
CA ARG A 210 7.87 -4.68 -22.04
C ARG A 210 9.11 -5.47 -22.45
N ASP A 211 10.25 -4.82 -22.57
CA ASP A 211 11.53 -5.46 -22.91
C ASP A 211 11.95 -6.43 -21.80
N PHE A 212 11.78 -6.03 -20.55
CA PHE A 212 12.03 -6.89 -19.40
C PHE A 212 11.10 -8.12 -19.39
N ALA A 213 9.81 -7.93 -19.70
CA ALA A 213 8.86 -9.02 -19.84
C ALA A 213 9.27 -10.01 -20.94
N HIS A 214 9.74 -9.53 -22.08
CA HIS A 214 10.26 -10.38 -23.15
C HIS A 214 11.47 -11.22 -22.69
N MET A 215 12.37 -10.61 -21.95
CA MET A 215 13.51 -11.32 -21.37
C MET A 215 13.06 -12.38 -20.36
N LEU A 216 12.12 -12.05 -19.46
CA LEU A 216 11.55 -13.02 -18.51
C LEU A 216 10.85 -14.19 -19.23
N ALA A 217 10.20 -13.94 -20.35
CA ALA A 217 9.58 -15.00 -21.16
C ALA A 217 10.60 -16.02 -21.71
N GLN A 218 11.87 -15.63 -21.85
CA GLN A 218 12.94 -16.50 -22.33
C GLN A 218 13.66 -17.23 -21.18
N THR A 219 13.66 -16.66 -19.99
CA THR A 219 14.44 -17.15 -18.86
C THR A 219 13.62 -17.83 -17.75
N LEU A 220 12.29 -17.67 -17.77
CA LEU A 220 11.37 -18.28 -16.82
C LEU A 220 10.43 -19.30 -17.50
N ASP A 221 10.22 -20.42 -16.84
CA ASP A 221 9.20 -21.42 -17.20
C ASP A 221 7.81 -20.95 -16.72
N ILE A 222 7.18 -20.10 -17.54
CA ILE A 222 5.88 -19.51 -17.22
C ILE A 222 4.75 -20.54 -17.20
N GLU A 223 4.81 -21.57 -18.05
CA GLU A 223 3.78 -22.62 -18.05
C GLU A 223 3.80 -23.41 -16.74
N ARG A 224 4.98 -23.69 -16.23
CA ARG A 224 5.15 -24.33 -14.92
C ARG A 224 4.72 -23.41 -13.78
N LEU A 225 5.06 -22.11 -13.85
CA LEU A 225 4.58 -21.11 -12.89
C LEU A 225 3.04 -21.11 -12.83
N LEU A 226 2.36 -21.06 -13.98
CA LEU A 226 0.90 -21.10 -14.07
C LEU A 226 0.34 -22.42 -13.50
N THR A 227 0.97 -23.55 -13.80
CA THR A 227 0.56 -24.84 -13.26
C THR A 227 0.65 -24.86 -11.72
N LEU A 228 1.74 -24.34 -11.15
CA LEU A 228 1.96 -24.30 -9.71
C LEU A 228 1.08 -23.26 -9.00
N SER A 229 0.66 -22.22 -9.71
CA SER A 229 -0.19 -21.15 -9.17
C SER A 229 -1.68 -21.44 -9.21
N GLN A 230 -2.09 -22.61 -9.70
CA GLN A 230 -3.50 -22.98 -9.76
C GLN A 230 -4.09 -23.11 -8.35
N LEU A 231 -5.14 -22.35 -8.06
CA LEU A 231 -5.87 -22.47 -6.79
C LEU A 231 -6.86 -23.63 -6.84
N SER A 232 -6.96 -24.38 -5.75
CA SER A 232 -7.99 -25.42 -5.56
C SER A 232 -9.34 -24.80 -5.21
N SER A 233 -9.34 -23.72 -4.44
CA SER A 233 -10.52 -22.94 -4.06
C SER A 233 -10.08 -21.53 -3.62
N LEU A 234 -11.00 -20.57 -3.63
CA LEU A 234 -10.82 -19.30 -2.97
C LEU A 234 -11.09 -19.44 -1.46
N PRO A 235 -10.43 -18.62 -0.61
CA PRO A 235 -10.69 -18.62 0.82
C PRO A 235 -12.12 -18.13 1.11
N ALA A 236 -12.70 -18.58 2.22
CA ALA A 236 -13.96 -18.04 2.69
C ALA A 236 -13.77 -16.62 3.20
N GLY A 237 -14.57 -15.68 2.70
CA GLY A 237 -14.54 -14.29 3.11
C GLY A 237 -15.93 -13.79 3.48
N GLU A 238 -15.99 -12.83 4.38
CA GLU A 238 -17.22 -12.19 4.84
C GLU A 238 -17.00 -10.69 5.01
N TRP A 239 -17.90 -9.90 4.47
CA TRP A 239 -17.92 -8.47 4.68
C TRP A 239 -18.55 -8.14 6.04
N PRO A 240 -17.97 -7.24 6.82
CA PRO A 240 -18.65 -6.68 7.99
C PRO A 240 -19.84 -5.82 7.52
N PRO A 241 -20.72 -5.38 8.44
CA PRO A 241 -21.79 -4.47 8.07
C PRO A 241 -21.30 -3.29 7.24
N LEU A 242 -21.93 -3.08 6.10
CA LEU A 242 -21.63 -1.96 5.18
C LEU A 242 -22.65 -0.83 5.39
N PRO A 243 -22.27 0.44 5.18
CA PRO A 243 -23.23 1.51 5.01
C PRO A 243 -24.22 1.17 3.89
N ARG A 244 -25.39 1.79 3.93
CA ARG A 244 -26.37 1.66 2.83
C ARG A 244 -25.76 2.16 1.53
N SER A 245 -26.08 1.53 0.41
CA SER A 245 -25.57 1.87 -0.92
C SER A 245 -25.95 3.28 -1.40
N ASP A 246 -26.96 3.89 -0.76
CA ASP A 246 -27.43 5.26 -1.03
C ASP A 246 -27.02 6.26 0.07
N ALA A 247 -26.26 5.82 1.07
CA ALA A 247 -25.87 6.65 2.22
C ALA A 247 -25.12 7.93 1.81
N GLY A 248 -24.36 7.89 0.72
CA GLY A 248 -23.63 9.00 0.12
C GLY A 248 -24.30 9.62 -1.11
N ALA A 249 -25.52 9.21 -1.46
CA ALA A 249 -26.18 9.72 -2.66
C ALA A 249 -26.33 11.26 -2.61
N GLY A 250 -25.94 11.92 -3.70
CA GLY A 250 -25.93 13.37 -3.81
C GLY A 250 -24.72 14.05 -3.15
N LEU A 251 -23.81 13.30 -2.52
CA LEU A 251 -22.55 13.83 -1.98
C LEU A 251 -21.44 13.70 -3.02
N THR A 252 -20.61 14.73 -3.12
CA THR A 252 -19.39 14.73 -3.93
C THR A 252 -18.18 14.84 -3.02
N LEU A 253 -17.22 13.95 -3.21
CA LEU A 253 -15.90 13.96 -2.59
C LEU A 253 -14.89 14.56 -3.57
N ALA A 254 -14.28 15.68 -3.22
CA ALA A 254 -13.08 16.18 -3.87
C ALA A 254 -11.86 15.41 -3.32
N LEU A 255 -11.23 14.62 -4.17
CA LEU A 255 -10.05 13.81 -3.83
C LEU A 255 -8.80 14.50 -4.36
N ALA A 256 -7.89 14.92 -3.48
CA ALA A 256 -6.59 15.46 -3.90
C ALA A 256 -5.76 14.35 -4.56
N ASP A 257 -5.34 14.54 -5.81
CA ASP A 257 -4.64 13.50 -6.56
C ASP A 257 -3.64 14.09 -7.55
N ASP A 258 -2.41 14.32 -7.06
CA ASP A 258 -1.27 14.83 -7.82
C ASP A 258 0.06 14.26 -7.28
N GLU A 259 1.17 14.89 -7.64
CA GLU A 259 2.52 14.45 -7.23
C GLU A 259 2.74 14.63 -5.73
N ALA A 260 2.05 15.59 -5.09
CA ALA A 260 2.15 15.84 -3.64
C ALA A 260 1.24 14.92 -2.82
N PHE A 261 0.10 14.48 -3.39
CA PHE A 261 -0.93 13.70 -2.69
C PHE A 261 -1.43 12.54 -3.56
N ASN A 262 -0.97 11.32 -3.30
CA ASN A 262 -1.35 10.16 -4.10
C ASN A 262 -1.42 8.83 -3.31
N PHE A 263 -1.30 8.86 -1.99
CA PHE A 263 -1.35 7.67 -1.16
C PHE A 263 -2.79 7.37 -0.74
N TYR A 264 -3.44 6.50 -1.49
CA TYR A 264 -4.80 6.03 -1.24
C TYR A 264 -4.89 4.52 -1.42
N TYR A 265 -5.60 3.84 -0.52
CA TYR A 265 -6.00 2.46 -0.75
C TYR A 265 -7.17 2.43 -1.75
N PRO A 266 -7.04 1.75 -2.91
CA PRO A 266 -8.13 1.70 -3.90
C PRO A 266 -9.43 1.14 -3.33
N ASP A 267 -9.34 0.23 -2.36
CA ASP A 267 -10.52 -0.34 -1.70
C ASP A 267 -11.30 0.69 -0.88
N ASN A 268 -10.63 1.69 -0.32
CA ASN A 268 -11.29 2.80 0.38
C ASN A 268 -12.15 3.64 -0.59
N LEU A 269 -11.62 3.92 -1.79
CA LEU A 269 -12.36 4.64 -2.82
C LEU A 269 -13.56 3.82 -3.31
N THR A 270 -13.35 2.52 -3.55
CA THR A 270 -14.42 1.60 -3.92
C THR A 270 -15.54 1.54 -2.87
N LEU A 271 -15.20 1.58 -1.57
CA LEU A 271 -16.19 1.61 -0.50
C LEU A 271 -17.03 2.89 -0.49
N LEU A 272 -16.41 4.05 -0.74
CA LEU A 272 -17.12 5.32 -0.87
C LEU A 272 -18.06 5.34 -2.08
N GLU A 273 -17.58 4.83 -3.23
CA GLU A 273 -18.42 4.68 -4.44
C GLU A 273 -19.60 3.73 -4.20
N ARG A 274 -19.41 2.63 -3.46
CA ARG A 274 -20.48 1.71 -3.05
C ARG A 274 -21.53 2.36 -2.16
N CYS A 275 -21.13 3.38 -1.39
CA CYS A 275 -22.07 4.17 -0.60
C CYS A 275 -22.81 5.22 -1.45
N GLY A 276 -22.54 5.32 -2.75
CA GLY A 276 -23.15 6.30 -3.65
C GLY A 276 -22.49 7.68 -3.65
N VAL A 277 -21.26 7.80 -3.13
CA VAL A 277 -20.47 9.04 -3.18
C VAL A 277 -19.90 9.22 -4.58
N ASN A 278 -20.07 10.41 -5.15
CA ASN A 278 -19.41 10.80 -6.39
C ASN A 278 -17.99 11.29 -6.07
N ILE A 279 -16.95 10.71 -6.70
CA ILE A 279 -15.56 11.09 -6.47
C ILE A 279 -15.06 11.94 -7.64
N VAL A 280 -14.63 13.17 -7.36
CA VAL A 280 -14.02 14.09 -8.32
C VAL A 280 -12.59 14.37 -7.88
N ARG A 281 -11.62 14.12 -8.76
CA ARG A 281 -10.21 14.38 -8.47
C ARG A 281 -9.86 15.83 -8.75
N PHE A 282 -8.97 16.40 -7.93
CA PHE A 282 -8.40 17.72 -8.14
C PHE A 282 -6.91 17.70 -7.75
N SER A 283 -6.15 18.66 -8.27
CA SER A 283 -4.74 18.83 -7.97
C SER A 283 -4.50 20.05 -7.12
N PRO A 284 -4.11 19.92 -5.85
CA PRO A 284 -3.63 21.06 -5.07
C PRO A 284 -2.45 21.80 -5.70
N LEU A 285 -1.64 21.13 -6.53
CA LEU A 285 -0.48 21.73 -7.22
C LEU A 285 -0.87 22.50 -8.47
N HIS A 286 -1.79 21.97 -9.28
CA HIS A 286 -1.99 22.42 -10.66
C HIS A 286 -3.34 23.08 -10.91
N ASP A 287 -4.37 22.77 -10.11
CA ASP A 287 -5.69 23.36 -10.27
C ASP A 287 -5.83 24.66 -9.47
N SER A 288 -6.46 25.66 -10.07
CA SER A 288 -6.79 26.93 -9.40
C SER A 288 -8.15 26.92 -8.70
N GLU A 289 -8.96 25.91 -8.95
CA GLU A 289 -10.33 25.79 -8.45
C GLU A 289 -10.57 24.43 -7.78
N LEU A 290 -11.21 24.49 -6.60
CA LEU A 290 -11.72 23.32 -5.91
C LEU A 290 -13.07 22.93 -6.53
N PRO A 291 -13.27 21.65 -6.94
CA PRO A 291 -14.58 21.23 -7.47
C PRO A 291 -15.68 21.39 -6.41
N PRO A 292 -16.91 21.71 -6.81
CA PRO A 292 -18.05 21.75 -5.90
C PRO A 292 -18.18 20.41 -5.15
N CYS A 293 -18.11 20.45 -3.81
CA CYS A 293 -18.08 19.24 -2.99
C CYS A 293 -18.64 19.49 -1.58
N GLN A 294 -19.02 18.40 -0.92
CA GLN A 294 -19.39 18.34 0.49
C GLN A 294 -18.34 17.60 1.33
N MET A 295 -17.44 16.92 0.66
CA MET A 295 -16.37 16.16 1.27
C MET A 295 -15.05 16.48 0.57
N ILE A 296 -13.96 16.55 1.33
CA ILE A 296 -12.60 16.68 0.78
C ILE A 296 -11.72 15.62 1.44
N TRP A 297 -10.87 14.95 0.65
CA TRP A 297 -9.85 14.05 1.15
C TRP A 297 -8.47 14.41 0.60
N LEU A 298 -7.56 14.73 1.51
CA LEU A 298 -6.14 14.92 1.23
C LEU A 298 -5.38 13.73 1.81
N GLY A 299 -4.93 12.83 0.96
CA GLY A 299 -4.17 11.64 1.35
C GLY A 299 -2.73 11.96 1.73
N GLY A 300 -1.97 10.90 1.95
CA GLY A 300 -0.53 11.00 2.11
C GLY A 300 0.19 11.28 0.80
N GLY A 301 1.48 11.52 0.92
CA GLY A 301 2.37 11.85 -0.19
C GLY A 301 3.58 12.64 0.31
N TYR A 302 4.11 13.52 -0.54
CA TYR A 302 5.34 14.28 -0.28
C TYR A 302 5.13 15.80 -0.43
N PRO A 303 4.24 16.43 0.37
CA PRO A 303 3.99 17.87 0.25
C PRO A 303 5.23 18.73 0.56
N GLU A 304 6.18 18.23 1.36
CA GLU A 304 7.43 18.90 1.68
C GLU A 304 8.34 19.11 0.46
N ILE A 305 8.27 18.20 -0.53
CA ILE A 305 9.04 18.31 -1.78
C ILE A 305 8.43 19.38 -2.69
N HIS A 306 7.13 19.57 -2.58
CA HIS A 306 6.34 20.49 -3.41
C HIS A 306 5.87 21.73 -2.65
N ALA A 307 6.42 22.01 -1.46
CA ALA A 307 5.95 23.05 -0.55
C ALA A 307 5.89 24.44 -1.18
N ALA A 308 6.92 24.83 -1.92
CA ALA A 308 6.96 26.10 -2.62
C ALA A 308 5.84 26.24 -3.67
N ALA A 309 5.56 25.18 -4.43
CA ALA A 309 4.48 25.18 -5.43
C ALA A 309 3.09 25.20 -4.78
N LEU A 310 2.89 24.44 -3.69
CA LEU A 310 1.65 24.44 -2.92
C LEU A 310 1.32 25.82 -2.35
N VAL A 311 2.32 26.53 -1.81
CA VAL A 311 2.15 27.88 -1.29
C VAL A 311 1.86 28.90 -2.39
N ALA A 312 2.50 28.76 -3.55
CA ALA A 312 2.28 29.63 -4.69
C ALA A 312 0.83 29.53 -5.23
N ASN A 313 0.16 28.41 -5.00
CA ASN A 313 -1.26 28.22 -5.38
C ASN A 313 -2.20 28.85 -4.35
N THR A 314 -2.11 30.17 -4.18
CA THR A 314 -2.94 30.92 -3.24
C THR A 314 -4.45 30.81 -3.48
N PRO A 315 -4.96 30.68 -4.74
CA PRO A 315 -6.38 30.45 -4.97
C PRO A 315 -6.87 29.14 -4.33
N MET A 316 -6.12 28.04 -4.45
CA MET A 316 -6.48 26.77 -3.86
C MET A 316 -6.48 26.82 -2.32
N LEU A 317 -5.46 27.45 -1.72
CA LEU A 317 -5.41 27.65 -0.26
C LEU A 317 -6.64 28.44 0.24
N ALA A 318 -7.01 29.51 -0.45
CA ALA A 318 -8.19 30.31 -0.09
C ALA A 318 -9.50 29.50 -0.19
N GLN A 319 -9.64 28.66 -1.22
CA GLN A 319 -10.84 27.84 -1.39
C GLN A 319 -10.92 26.73 -0.36
N LEU A 320 -9.81 26.11 0.05
CA LEU A 320 -9.78 25.14 1.15
C LEU A 320 -10.18 25.80 2.47
N GLN A 321 -9.69 27.01 2.76
CA GLN A 321 -10.08 27.81 3.93
C GLN A 321 -11.58 28.14 3.90
N GLU A 322 -12.11 28.51 2.73
CA GLU A 322 -13.54 28.77 2.56
C GLU A 322 -14.38 27.51 2.76
N ALA A 323 -13.95 26.37 2.18
CA ALA A 323 -14.63 25.09 2.36
C ALA A 323 -14.67 24.70 3.85
N HIS A 324 -13.57 24.89 4.58
CA HIS A 324 -13.50 24.66 6.02
C HIS A 324 -14.48 25.56 6.79
N ARG A 325 -14.51 26.88 6.49
CA ARG A 325 -15.44 27.83 7.15
C ARG A 325 -16.91 27.49 6.86
N ARG A 326 -17.23 26.96 5.70
CA ARG A 326 -18.56 26.48 5.32
C ARG A 326 -18.93 25.13 5.96
N GLY A 327 -18.02 24.48 6.69
CA GLY A 327 -18.27 23.23 7.34
C GLY A 327 -18.16 21.98 6.46
N VAL A 328 -17.56 22.08 5.26
CA VAL A 328 -17.26 20.92 4.42
C VAL A 328 -16.51 19.89 5.22
N ALA A 329 -16.87 18.61 5.08
CA ALA A 329 -16.26 17.52 5.85
C ALA A 329 -14.90 17.13 5.25
N ILE A 330 -13.81 17.63 5.85
CA ILE A 330 -12.43 17.47 5.35
C ILE A 330 -11.69 16.40 6.14
N TYR A 331 -11.20 15.40 5.45
CA TYR A 331 -10.33 14.36 6.01
C TYR A 331 -8.92 14.46 5.42
N ALA A 332 -7.89 14.33 6.27
CA ALA A 332 -6.51 14.36 5.81
C ALA A 332 -5.63 13.31 6.51
N GLU A 333 -4.75 12.69 5.75
CA GLU A 333 -3.77 11.70 6.22
C GLU A 333 -2.34 12.18 5.92
N CYS A 334 -1.43 12.05 6.92
CA CYS A 334 0.02 12.22 6.79
C CYS A 334 0.41 13.52 6.06
N GLY A 335 0.78 13.46 4.77
CA GLY A 335 1.07 14.65 3.96
C GLY A 335 -0.09 15.66 3.92
N GLY A 336 -1.33 15.16 3.91
CA GLY A 336 -2.51 16.01 4.00
C GLY A 336 -2.60 16.81 5.30
N LEU A 337 -2.22 16.21 6.46
CA LEU A 337 -2.10 16.94 7.72
C LEU A 337 -1.06 18.07 7.62
N MET A 338 0.10 17.77 7.02
CA MET A 338 1.17 18.78 6.85
C MET A 338 0.70 19.97 6.02
N TYR A 339 -0.08 19.73 4.97
CA TYR A 339 -0.64 20.79 4.12
C TYR A 339 -1.79 21.58 4.80
N LEU A 340 -2.57 20.92 5.67
CA LEU A 340 -3.64 21.58 6.43
C LEU A 340 -3.14 22.32 7.68
N GLY A 341 -1.87 22.12 8.08
CA GLY A 341 -1.23 22.82 9.20
C GLY A 341 -1.06 24.32 8.94
N SER A 342 -0.53 25.02 9.94
CA SER A 342 -0.21 26.45 9.83
C SER A 342 1.06 26.69 8.99
N THR A 343 2.11 25.87 9.23
CA THR A 343 3.36 25.95 8.48
C THR A 343 3.97 24.56 8.27
N LEU A 344 4.82 24.46 7.27
CA LEU A 344 5.68 23.31 6.98
C LEU A 344 7.12 23.78 6.84
N GLU A 345 8.00 23.30 7.73
CA GLU A 345 9.45 23.45 7.62
C GLU A 345 10.01 22.23 6.86
N ASP A 346 10.63 22.47 5.72
CA ASP A 346 11.22 21.42 4.89
C ASP A 346 12.57 20.90 5.44
N ALA A 347 13.17 19.94 4.73
CA ALA A 347 14.47 19.37 5.13
C ALA A 347 15.64 20.35 5.06
N SER A 348 15.51 21.46 4.34
CA SER A 348 16.51 22.54 4.25
C SER A 348 16.36 23.56 5.39
N GLY A 349 15.24 23.53 6.12
CA GLY A 349 14.89 24.48 7.17
C GLY A 349 14.09 25.67 6.66
N GLU A 350 13.65 25.66 5.41
CA GLU A 350 12.75 26.69 4.86
C GLU A 350 11.33 26.46 5.34
N ILE A 351 10.66 27.54 5.78
CA ILE A 351 9.32 27.50 6.37
C ILE A 351 8.31 28.06 5.37
N TYR A 352 7.31 27.26 5.08
CA TYR A 352 6.24 27.60 4.15
C TYR A 352 4.90 27.74 4.90
N PRO A 353 4.14 28.85 4.72
CA PRO A 353 2.79 28.95 5.24
C PRO A 353 1.88 27.99 4.49
N MET A 354 1.07 27.23 5.22
CA MET A 354 0.14 26.24 4.66
C MET A 354 -1.32 26.68 4.83
N ALA A 355 -2.28 25.77 4.65
CA ALA A 355 -3.71 26.12 4.61
C ALA A 355 -4.26 26.62 5.96
N ASN A 356 -3.61 26.32 7.08
CA ASN A 356 -3.97 26.73 8.44
C ASN A 356 -5.42 26.36 8.86
N LEU A 357 -5.86 25.15 8.51
CA LEU A 357 -7.15 24.60 8.93
C LEU A 357 -7.02 23.83 10.24
N ILE A 358 -5.87 23.19 10.45
CA ILE A 358 -5.47 22.51 11.69
C ILE A 358 -4.30 23.29 12.28
N PRO A 359 -4.52 24.14 13.29
CA PRO A 359 -3.45 24.98 13.87
C PRO A 359 -2.31 24.12 14.43
N GLY A 360 -1.11 24.37 13.95
CA GLY A 360 0.11 23.65 14.30
C GLY A 360 1.15 23.68 13.20
N HIS A 361 2.36 23.22 13.52
CA HIS A 361 3.55 23.38 12.69
C HIS A 361 4.16 22.01 12.38
N SER A 362 4.30 21.70 11.10
CA SER A 362 5.01 20.51 10.63
C SER A 362 6.49 20.85 10.40
N LYS A 363 7.38 19.95 10.80
CA LYS A 363 8.83 20.08 10.60
C LYS A 363 9.41 18.76 10.12
N MET A 364 10.17 18.81 9.02
CA MET A 364 10.87 17.62 8.52
C MET A 364 12.07 17.27 9.40
N GLY A 365 12.11 16.01 9.84
CA GLY A 365 13.21 15.46 10.62
C GLY A 365 14.27 14.77 9.76
N LYS A 366 15.48 14.61 10.32
CA LYS A 366 16.57 13.84 9.68
C LYS A 366 16.46 12.33 9.90
N ARG A 367 15.59 11.90 10.79
CA ARG A 367 15.36 10.50 11.14
C ARG A 367 13.87 10.20 11.08
N LEU A 368 13.57 8.93 10.91
CA LEU A 368 12.20 8.43 10.95
C LEU A 368 11.58 8.71 12.34
N THR A 369 10.54 9.53 12.38
CA THR A 369 9.85 9.91 13.63
C THR A 369 8.93 8.79 14.08
N ARG A 370 8.16 8.23 13.16
CA ARG A 370 7.26 7.10 13.39
C ARG A 370 7.34 6.09 12.26
N PHE A 371 7.27 4.82 12.63
CA PHE A 371 7.25 3.72 11.69
C PHE A 371 6.44 2.54 12.22
N GLY A 372 5.46 2.12 11.44
CA GLY A 372 4.74 0.87 11.60
C GLY A 372 3.33 1.03 12.10
N TYR A 373 2.78 -0.11 12.51
CA TYR A 373 1.39 -0.23 12.92
C TYR A 373 1.11 0.39 14.27
N CYS A 374 -0.10 0.96 14.40
CA CYS A 374 -0.59 1.44 15.69
C CYS A 374 -2.12 1.29 15.80
N GLU A 375 -2.57 1.27 17.04
CA GLU A 375 -3.98 1.38 17.42
C GLU A 375 -4.23 2.80 17.93
N ALA A 376 -5.27 3.45 17.43
CA ALA A 376 -5.66 4.80 17.79
C ALA A 376 -7.08 4.81 18.33
N ARG A 377 -7.21 5.07 19.64
CA ARG A 377 -8.52 5.17 20.30
C ARG A 377 -9.02 6.60 20.26
N ALA A 378 -10.22 6.81 19.75
CA ALA A 378 -10.88 8.11 19.75
C ALA A 378 -11.22 8.54 21.20
N MET A 379 -10.72 9.69 21.62
CA MET A 379 -10.99 10.27 22.94
C MET A 379 -12.30 11.09 22.95
N ARG A 380 -12.73 11.53 21.79
CA ARG A 380 -13.99 12.24 21.53
C ARG A 380 -14.50 11.90 20.14
N GLN A 381 -15.69 12.38 19.80
CA GLN A 381 -16.24 12.22 18.45
C GLN A 381 -15.28 12.82 17.41
N THR A 382 -14.96 12.03 16.39
CA THR A 382 -14.18 12.46 15.23
C THR A 382 -15.00 12.26 13.95
N LEU A 383 -14.45 12.70 12.83
CA LEU A 383 -15.06 12.48 11.51
C LEU A 383 -15.19 10.98 11.15
N LEU A 384 -14.40 10.11 11.77
CA LEU A 384 -14.34 8.68 11.43
C LEU A 384 -14.63 7.73 12.60
N ALA A 385 -14.70 8.23 13.85
CA ALA A 385 -14.86 7.36 15.01
C ALA A 385 -15.62 8.06 16.15
N ALA A 386 -16.49 7.31 16.82
CA ALA A 386 -17.13 7.71 18.07
C ALA A 386 -16.17 7.58 19.26
N PRO A 387 -16.44 8.28 20.38
CA PRO A 387 -15.63 8.18 21.59
C PRO A 387 -15.46 6.72 22.06
N GLY A 388 -14.23 6.30 22.33
CA GLY A 388 -13.89 4.96 22.78
C GLY A 388 -13.64 3.95 21.67
N GLU A 389 -14.01 4.24 20.42
CA GLU A 389 -13.72 3.38 19.29
C GLU A 389 -12.24 3.39 18.94
N THR A 390 -11.72 2.24 18.52
CA THR A 390 -10.31 2.06 18.14
C THR A 390 -10.20 1.84 16.64
N LEU A 391 -9.31 2.58 16.01
CA LEU A 391 -8.91 2.46 14.62
C LEU A 391 -7.54 1.79 14.55
N ARG A 392 -7.33 0.88 13.61
CA ARG A 392 -6.03 0.29 13.28
C ARG A 392 -5.49 0.94 12.02
N GLY A 393 -4.23 1.33 12.06
CA GLY A 393 -3.56 1.94 10.93
C GLY A 393 -2.06 1.86 11.05
N HIS A 394 -1.39 2.57 10.19
CA HIS A 394 0.06 2.71 10.27
C HIS A 394 0.46 4.17 10.14
N GLU A 395 1.63 4.50 10.69
CA GLU A 395 2.30 5.78 10.49
C GLU A 395 3.68 5.51 9.90
N PHE A 396 4.07 6.32 8.92
CA PHE A 396 5.39 6.27 8.30
C PHE A 396 5.79 7.67 7.86
N HIS A 397 6.48 8.40 8.74
CA HIS A 397 6.84 9.80 8.47
C HIS A 397 8.14 10.21 9.17
N TYR A 398 8.85 11.13 8.54
CA TYR A 398 10.04 11.79 9.07
C TYR A 398 9.69 13.12 9.71
N SER A 399 8.55 13.70 9.37
CA SER A 399 8.09 14.95 9.96
C SER A 399 7.58 14.76 11.39
N ASP A 400 7.56 15.84 12.13
CA ASP A 400 6.87 15.97 13.41
C ASP A 400 5.86 17.11 13.30
N PHE A 401 4.77 17.02 14.07
CA PHE A 401 3.73 18.04 14.10
C PHE A 401 3.59 18.57 15.51
N THR A 402 3.86 19.87 15.70
CA THR A 402 3.66 20.60 16.94
C THR A 402 2.27 21.24 16.91
N PRO A 403 1.26 20.64 17.58
CA PRO A 403 -0.11 21.14 17.54
C PRO A 403 -0.32 22.34 18.45
N GLU A 404 -1.25 23.22 18.06
CA GLU A 404 -1.78 24.30 18.88
C GLU A 404 -3.15 23.97 19.50
N SER A 405 -3.69 22.77 19.21
CA SER A 405 -4.96 22.28 19.73
C SER A 405 -4.80 20.88 20.33
N PRO A 406 -5.69 20.48 21.27
CA PRO A 406 -5.63 19.14 21.85
C PRO A 406 -5.86 18.04 20.80
N ALA A 407 -5.06 16.97 20.88
CA ALA A 407 -5.26 15.76 20.10
C ALA A 407 -6.61 15.08 20.42
N VAL A 408 -7.15 14.36 19.44
CA VAL A 408 -8.42 13.64 19.58
C VAL A 408 -8.25 12.12 19.59
N LEU A 409 -7.03 11.62 19.34
CA LEU A 409 -6.68 10.20 19.37
C LEU A 409 -5.63 9.91 20.44
N ALA A 410 -5.84 8.83 21.21
CA ALA A 410 -4.81 8.19 22.01
C ALA A 410 -4.24 7.02 21.22
N CYS A 411 -3.01 7.17 20.74
CA CYS A 411 -2.34 6.18 19.90
C CYS A 411 -1.41 5.30 20.73
N ARG A 412 -1.30 4.02 20.34
CA ARG A 412 -0.37 3.09 20.96
C ARG A 412 0.21 2.12 19.93
N LYS A 413 1.47 1.77 20.12
CA LYS A 413 2.12 0.66 19.43
C LYS A 413 2.19 -0.52 20.36
N VAL A 414 1.52 -1.61 19.99
CA VAL A 414 1.49 -2.85 20.77
C VAL A 414 2.17 -3.94 19.95
N ARG A 415 3.08 -4.70 20.56
CA ARG A 415 3.73 -5.88 19.96
C ARG A 415 3.78 -6.98 21.00
N ASP A 416 3.37 -8.18 20.62
CA ASP A 416 3.35 -9.38 21.50
C ASP A 416 2.60 -9.10 22.84
N GLY A 417 1.49 -8.34 22.76
CA GLY A 417 0.70 -7.93 23.92
C GLY A 417 1.31 -6.82 24.79
N ILE A 418 2.52 -6.36 24.46
CA ILE A 418 3.23 -5.32 25.21
C ILE A 418 3.08 -3.97 24.51
N THR A 419 2.67 -2.95 25.26
CA THR A 419 2.65 -1.58 24.76
C THR A 419 4.08 -1.02 24.75
N LEU A 420 4.62 -0.81 23.55
CA LEU A 420 5.97 -0.29 23.35
C LEU A 420 6.05 1.23 23.39
N GLN A 421 5.02 1.89 22.87
CA GLN A 421 4.95 3.35 22.79
C GLN A 421 3.50 3.81 22.91
N GLN A 422 3.31 5.01 23.47
CA GLN A 422 2.04 5.72 23.49
C GLN A 422 2.26 7.18 23.14
N TRP A 423 1.32 7.77 22.38
CA TRP A 423 1.35 9.18 22.04
C TRP A 423 -0.07 9.70 21.78
N SER A 424 -0.22 11.00 21.79
CA SER A 424 -1.44 11.67 21.36
C SER A 424 -1.32 12.08 19.90
N GLY A 425 -2.37 11.88 19.12
CA GLY A 425 -2.38 12.20 17.68
C GLY A 425 -3.78 12.54 17.19
N GLY A 426 -3.87 12.88 15.92
CA GLY A 426 -5.10 13.29 15.28
C GLY A 426 -5.66 14.59 15.86
N TRP A 427 -6.08 15.49 15.01
CA TRP A 427 -6.61 16.81 15.40
C TRP A 427 -7.87 17.09 14.60
N GLN A 428 -8.82 17.72 15.25
CA GLN A 428 -10.08 18.07 14.59
C GLN A 428 -10.51 19.49 14.99
N VAL A 429 -10.80 20.30 13.96
CA VAL A 429 -11.36 21.64 14.06
C VAL A 429 -12.62 21.68 13.21
N GLY A 430 -13.77 21.88 13.84
CA GLY A 430 -15.05 21.76 13.16
C GLY A 430 -15.20 20.39 12.47
N ASN A 431 -15.51 20.38 11.19
CA ASN A 431 -15.62 19.19 10.34
C ASN A 431 -14.32 18.84 9.60
N THR A 432 -13.18 19.40 10.01
CA THR A 432 -11.86 19.03 9.47
C THR A 432 -11.12 18.15 10.46
N PHE A 433 -10.82 16.92 10.07
CA PHE A 433 -10.05 15.95 10.84
C PHE A 433 -8.79 15.55 10.09
N ALA A 434 -7.64 15.62 10.74
CA ALA A 434 -6.35 15.24 10.17
C ALA A 434 -5.49 14.46 11.17
N SER A 435 -4.71 13.50 10.68
CA SER A 435 -3.76 12.73 11.47
C SER A 435 -2.60 12.22 10.61
N TYR A 436 -1.52 11.73 11.24
CA TYR A 436 -0.51 10.96 10.52
C TYR A 436 -0.94 9.54 10.17
N LEU A 437 -2.02 9.08 10.80
CA LEU A 437 -2.50 7.72 10.68
C LEU A 437 -3.12 7.47 9.30
N HIS A 438 -2.62 6.46 8.60
CA HIS A 438 -3.22 5.93 7.38
C HIS A 438 -4.20 4.81 7.72
N LEU A 439 -5.42 4.90 7.18
CA LEU A 439 -6.51 4.00 7.50
C LEU A 439 -6.99 3.19 6.30
N HIS A 440 -7.30 1.93 6.53
CA HIS A 440 -8.05 1.11 5.59
C HIS A 440 -9.50 0.98 6.05
N PHE A 441 -10.46 1.56 5.32
CA PHE A 441 -11.85 1.67 5.77
C PHE A 441 -12.56 0.32 5.86
N ALA A 442 -12.10 -0.69 5.12
CA ALA A 442 -12.68 -2.03 5.19
C ALA A 442 -12.53 -2.70 6.56
N GLN A 443 -11.63 -2.23 7.44
CA GLN A 443 -11.55 -2.72 8.81
C GLN A 443 -12.87 -2.56 9.58
N ARG A 444 -13.61 -1.50 9.27
CA ARG A 444 -14.93 -1.19 9.82
C ARG A 444 -15.66 -0.19 8.92
N PRO A 445 -16.30 -0.63 7.83
CA PRO A 445 -16.91 0.27 6.85
C PRO A 445 -17.94 1.22 7.43
N MET A 446 -18.62 0.85 8.52
CA MET A 446 -19.60 1.70 9.21
C MET A 446 -19.00 3.02 9.74
N MET A 447 -17.67 3.14 9.85
CA MET A 447 -16.99 4.40 10.18
C MET A 447 -17.31 5.50 9.15
N LEU A 448 -17.56 5.14 7.89
CA LEU A 448 -17.93 6.08 6.85
C LEU A 448 -19.23 6.82 7.15
N ASN A 449 -20.16 6.25 7.95
CA ASN A 449 -21.40 6.92 8.32
C ASN A 449 -21.16 8.22 9.09
N HIS A 450 -20.11 8.30 9.90
CA HIS A 450 -19.76 9.54 10.61
C HIS A 450 -19.37 10.64 9.61
N TRP A 451 -18.53 10.30 8.63
CA TRP A 451 -18.08 11.23 7.61
C TRP A 451 -19.23 11.66 6.68
N LEU A 452 -20.05 10.70 6.23
CA LEU A 452 -21.22 10.98 5.40
C LEU A 452 -22.26 11.86 6.12
N ALA A 453 -22.46 11.62 7.43
CA ALA A 453 -23.36 12.44 8.24
C ALA A 453 -22.85 13.88 8.40
N ALA A 454 -21.54 14.06 8.65
CA ALA A 454 -20.92 15.38 8.71
C ALA A 454 -21.03 16.13 7.37
N ALA A 455 -20.82 15.43 6.24
CA ALA A 455 -20.98 16.00 4.91
C ALA A 455 -22.41 16.48 4.62
N ARG A 456 -23.43 15.76 5.09
CA ARG A 456 -24.83 16.14 4.94
C ARG A 456 -25.22 17.35 5.79
N SER A 457 -24.58 17.53 6.93
CA SER A 457 -24.85 18.69 7.81
C SER A 457 -24.28 20.00 7.27
N ALA A 458 -23.42 19.95 6.25
CA ALA A 458 -22.83 21.09 5.57
C ALA A 458 -23.64 21.55 4.31
N LEU A 459 -24.72 20.81 3.97
CA LEU A 459 -25.67 21.19 2.92
C LEU A 459 -26.66 22.22 3.43
#